data_25681c3243907946821538da700b45c7
#
_entry.id   25681c3243907946821538da700b45c7
#
_cell.length_a   1.000
_cell.length_b   1.000
_cell.length_c   1.000
_cell.angle_alpha   90.00
_cell.angle_beta   90.00
_cell.angle_gamma   90.00
#
_symmetry.space_group_name_H-M   'P 1'
#
loop_
_entity.id
_entity.type
_entity.pdbx_description
1 polymer ?
#
loop_
_entity_poly.entity_id
_entity_poly.type
_entity_poly.pdbx_seq_one_letter_code
_entity_poly.pdbx_strand_id
1 'polypeptide(L)'
;DNLLQNETSFETSLKQVLKPKDFEKLVNVIRVLEVKREISVQEVMKITQKSRTTAWRYMKILVDLSVLEMEGNTNNMIYRIS
;
A
#
# COMPACT_ATOMS: atom_id res chain seq x y z
N ASP A 1 -2.26 -22.47 -16.52
CA ASP A 1 -3.19 -21.40 -16.20
C ASP A 1 -3.61 -21.43 -14.76
N ASN A 2 -3.78 -22.62 -14.20
CA ASN A 2 -4.06 -22.70 -12.76
C ASN A 2 -2.93 -22.12 -11.95
N LEU A 3 -1.72 -22.31 -12.44
CA LEU A 3 -0.57 -21.76 -11.74
C LEU A 3 -0.61 -20.25 -11.73
N LEU A 4 -1.05 -19.66 -12.82
CA LEU A 4 -1.15 -18.21 -12.89
C LEU A 4 -2.20 -17.69 -11.90
N GLN A 5 -3.27 -18.42 -11.74
CA GLN A 5 -4.30 -18.02 -10.79
C GLN A 5 -3.82 -18.15 -9.36
N ASN A 6 -3.05 -19.18 -9.08
CA ASN A 6 -2.54 -19.42 -7.74
C ASN A 6 -1.44 -18.44 -7.38
N GLU A 7 -0.84 -17.81 -8.38
CA GLU A 7 0.23 -16.85 -8.14
C GLU A 7 -0.25 -15.43 -8.30
N THR A 8 -1.47 -15.18 -7.91
CA THR A 8 -2.02 -13.83 -7.92
C THR A 8 -1.12 -12.93 -7.09
N SER A 9 -0.62 -11.88 -7.71
CA SER A 9 0.27 -10.96 -7.03
C SER A 9 -0.50 -10.07 -6.06
N PHE A 10 0.23 -9.49 -5.13
CA PHE A 10 -0.32 -8.53 -4.21
C PHE A 10 -0.99 -7.39 -4.97
N GLU A 11 -0.34 -6.91 -6.04
CA GLU A 11 -0.88 -5.85 -6.86
C GLU A 11 -2.21 -6.24 -7.49
N THR A 12 -2.29 -7.45 -8.03
CA THR A 12 -3.52 -7.93 -8.65
C THR A 12 -4.64 -8.05 -7.63
N SER A 13 -4.33 -8.54 -6.44
CA SER A 13 -5.32 -8.66 -5.38
C SER A 13 -5.89 -7.30 -5.00
N LEU A 14 -5.02 -6.29 -4.87
CA LEU A 14 -5.47 -4.96 -4.52
C LEU A 14 -6.26 -4.31 -5.63
N LYS A 15 -5.93 -4.62 -6.87
CA LYS A 15 -6.67 -4.10 -8.00
C LYS A 15 -8.15 -4.50 -7.94
N GLN A 16 -8.43 -5.65 -7.36
CA GLN A 16 -9.81 -6.14 -7.26
C GLN A 16 -10.58 -5.46 -6.14
N VAL A 17 -9.90 -5.07 -5.05
CA VAL A 17 -10.60 -4.51 -3.90
C VAL A 17 -10.56 -2.99 -3.86
N LEU A 18 -9.63 -2.37 -4.54
CA LEU A 18 -9.53 -0.92 -4.58
C LEU A 18 -10.34 -0.36 -5.74
N LYS A 19 -10.85 0.84 -5.55
CA LYS A 19 -11.45 1.56 -6.66
C LYS A 19 -10.37 1.89 -7.67
N PRO A 20 -10.73 1.97 -8.97
CA PRO A 20 -9.71 2.24 -10.00
C PRO A 20 -8.90 3.50 -9.73
N LYS A 21 -9.54 4.56 -9.26
CA LYS A 21 -8.82 5.80 -8.98
C LYS A 21 -7.83 5.63 -7.83
N ASP A 22 -8.25 4.92 -6.80
CA ASP A 22 -7.38 4.67 -5.65
C ASP A 22 -6.21 3.79 -6.05
N PHE A 23 -6.48 2.78 -6.87
CA PHE A 23 -5.43 1.89 -7.33
C PHE A 23 -4.38 2.66 -8.13
N GLU A 24 -4.81 3.56 -9.01
CA GLU A 24 -3.87 4.35 -9.80
C GLU A 24 -2.97 5.20 -8.91
N LYS A 25 -3.54 5.77 -7.86
CA LYS A 25 -2.76 6.61 -6.94
C LYS A 25 -1.75 5.78 -6.16
N LEU A 26 -2.09 4.54 -5.87
CA LEU A 26 -1.30 3.70 -4.97
C LEU A 26 -0.42 2.70 -5.68
N VAL A 27 -0.49 2.62 -7.01
CA VAL A 27 0.18 1.56 -7.74
C VAL A 27 1.69 1.51 -7.45
N ASN A 28 2.35 2.65 -7.39
CA ASN A 28 3.78 2.67 -7.12
C ASN A 28 4.08 2.27 -5.68
N VAL A 29 3.23 2.68 -4.75
CA VAL A 29 3.36 2.28 -3.35
C VAL A 29 3.17 0.78 -3.22
N ILE A 30 2.19 0.25 -3.92
CA ILE A 30 1.90 -1.18 -3.90
C ILE A 30 3.09 -1.98 -4.40
N ARG A 31 3.74 -1.52 -5.45
CA ARG A 31 4.91 -2.20 -5.99
C ARG A 31 6.06 -2.23 -5.00
N VAL A 32 6.27 -1.13 -4.28
CA VAL A 32 7.31 -1.08 -3.26
C VAL A 32 6.96 -2.04 -2.12
N LEU A 33 5.70 -2.07 -1.71
CA LEU A 33 5.26 -2.97 -0.66
C LEU A 33 5.45 -4.43 -1.04
N GLU A 34 5.23 -4.74 -2.31
CA GLU A 34 5.38 -6.10 -2.78
C GLU A 34 6.80 -6.60 -2.63
N VAL A 35 7.77 -5.70 -2.80
CA VAL A 35 9.19 -6.03 -2.71
C VAL A 35 9.67 -5.96 -1.26
N LYS A 36 9.38 -4.87 -0.58
CA LYS A 36 9.93 -4.61 0.76
C LYS A 36 9.05 -5.14 1.89
N ARG A 37 7.79 -5.38 1.61
CA ARG A 37 6.80 -5.86 2.58
C ARG A 37 6.43 -4.85 3.64
N GLU A 38 7.05 -3.69 3.65
CA GLU A 38 6.73 -2.61 4.59
C GLU A 38 7.08 -1.27 3.95
N ILE A 39 6.49 -0.20 4.47
CA ILE A 39 6.74 1.13 3.94
C ILE A 39 6.44 2.15 5.04
N SER A 40 7.20 3.23 5.05
CA SER A 40 6.96 4.33 5.99
C SER A 40 6.19 5.44 5.30
N VAL A 41 5.59 6.32 6.11
CA VAL A 41 4.88 7.48 5.58
C VAL A 41 5.82 8.34 4.74
N GLN A 42 7.06 8.48 5.18
CA GLN A 42 8.02 9.29 4.44
C GLN A 42 8.28 8.72 3.06
N GLU A 43 8.36 7.40 2.95
CA GLU A 43 8.53 6.76 1.66
C GLU A 43 7.32 7.00 0.77
N VAL A 44 6.13 6.92 1.35
CA VAL A 44 4.91 7.18 0.59
C VAL A 44 4.91 8.60 0.06
N MET A 45 5.31 9.56 0.88
CA MET A 45 5.40 10.95 0.45
C MET A 45 6.35 11.10 -0.73
N LYS A 46 7.48 10.44 -0.68
CA LYS A 46 8.46 10.48 -1.77
C LYS A 46 7.91 9.86 -3.04
N ILE A 47 7.32 8.68 -2.91
CA ILE A 47 6.83 7.93 -4.06
C ILE A 47 5.69 8.67 -4.74
N THR A 48 4.75 9.20 -3.95
CA THR A 48 3.57 9.86 -4.49
C THR A 48 3.78 11.33 -4.75
N GLN A 49 4.83 11.91 -4.18
CA GLN A 49 5.10 13.34 -4.24
C GLN A 49 3.94 14.16 -3.68
N LYS A 50 3.33 13.63 -2.63
CA LYS A 50 2.21 14.28 -1.95
C LYS A 50 2.60 14.67 -0.54
N SER A 51 1.77 15.50 0.08
CA SER A 51 1.99 15.94 1.44
C SER A 51 1.83 14.77 2.41
N ARG A 52 2.28 14.97 3.64
CA ARG A 52 2.16 13.96 4.67
C ARG A 52 0.71 13.58 4.93
N THR A 53 -0.17 14.57 4.96
CA THR A 53 -1.59 14.33 5.18
C THR A 53 -2.18 13.44 4.10
N THR A 54 -1.84 13.73 2.84
CA THR A 54 -2.33 12.93 1.73
C THR A 54 -1.77 11.52 1.76
N ALA A 55 -0.47 11.39 2.05
CA ALA A 55 0.16 10.08 2.16
C ALA A 55 -0.51 9.26 3.25
N TRP A 56 -0.82 9.90 4.37
CA TRP A 56 -1.48 9.25 5.48
C TRP A 56 -2.86 8.72 5.07
N ARG A 57 -3.59 9.52 4.30
CA ARG A 57 -4.91 9.11 3.81
C ARG A 57 -4.80 7.89 2.90
N TYR A 58 -3.78 7.88 2.03
CA TYR A 58 -3.57 6.74 1.14
C TYR A 58 -3.31 5.47 1.94
N MET A 59 -2.47 5.57 2.96
CA MET A 59 -2.17 4.41 3.79
C MET A 59 -3.40 3.96 4.56
N LYS A 60 -4.24 4.89 4.99
CA LYS A 60 -5.43 4.55 5.72
C LYS A 60 -6.38 3.69 4.88
N ILE A 61 -6.45 3.95 3.59
CA ILE A 61 -7.27 3.13 2.71
C ILE A 61 -6.85 1.67 2.81
N LEU A 62 -5.55 1.43 2.76
CA LEU A 62 -5.04 0.06 2.81
C LEU A 62 -5.19 -0.56 4.20
N VAL A 63 -5.06 0.24 5.23
CA VAL A 63 -5.28 -0.24 6.60
C VAL A 63 -6.74 -0.62 6.81
N ASP A 64 -7.65 0.21 6.32
CA ASP A 64 -9.07 -0.05 6.45
C ASP A 64 -9.49 -1.33 5.72
N LEU A 65 -8.80 -1.68 4.66
CA LEU A 65 -9.06 -2.91 3.93
C LEU A 65 -8.36 -4.12 4.55
N SER A 66 -7.69 -3.92 5.67
CA SER A 66 -6.93 -4.97 6.36
C SER A 66 -5.77 -5.49 5.52
N VAL A 67 -5.31 -4.70 4.58
CA VAL A 67 -4.15 -5.04 3.76
C VAL A 67 -2.86 -4.74 4.51
N LEU A 68 -2.86 -3.65 5.28
CA LEU A 68 -1.70 -3.20 6.01
C LEU A 68 -1.99 -3.10 7.50
N GLU A 69 -0.96 -3.27 8.30
CA GLU A 69 -1.00 -3.00 9.72
C GLU A 69 -0.07 -1.84 10.04
N MET A 70 -0.50 -0.99 10.94
CA MET A 70 0.33 0.12 11.41
C MET A 70 1.19 -0.35 12.56
N GLU A 71 2.46 0.06 12.52
CA GLU A 71 3.42 -0.30 13.56
C GLU A 71 4.29 0.90 13.86
N GLY A 72 4.64 1.05 15.15
CA GLY A 72 5.48 2.17 15.57
C GLY A 72 4.68 3.30 16.16
N ASN A 73 5.37 4.38 16.50
CA ASN A 73 4.72 5.53 17.10
C ASN A 73 4.52 6.64 16.05
N THR A 74 4.02 7.77 16.51
CA THR A 74 3.63 8.86 15.64
C THR A 74 4.76 9.33 14.72
N ASN A 75 5.99 9.33 15.22
CA ASN A 75 7.11 9.86 14.45
C ASN A 75 7.72 8.82 13.53
N ASN A 76 7.57 7.55 13.85
CA ASN A 76 8.17 6.46 13.08
C ASN A 76 7.13 5.41 12.72
N MET A 77 6.06 5.87 12.11
CA MET A 77 4.98 4.99 11.71
C MET A 77 5.39 4.17 10.49
N ILE A 78 5.27 2.86 10.61
CA ILE A 78 5.58 1.95 9.52
C ILE A 78 4.34 1.13 9.23
N TYR A 79 4.08 0.90 7.95
CA TYR A 79 2.95 0.09 7.51
C TYR A 79 3.50 -1.21 6.94
N ARG A 80 2.99 -2.30 7.44
CA ARG A 80 3.39 -3.65 7.01
C ARG A 80 2.23 -4.38 6.39
N ILE A 81 2.55 -5.28 5.47
CA ILE A 81 1.53 -6.16 4.92
C ILE A 81 1.09 -7.10 6.05
N SER A 82 -0.21 -7.10 6.30
CA SER A 82 -0.75 -7.91 7.38
C SER A 82 -0.90 -9.39 6.98
#